data_370c6bb648d4742a397299fb865c09bb
#
_entry.id   370c6bb648d4742a397299fb865c09bb
#
_cell.length_a   1.000
_cell.length_b   1.000
_cell.length_c   1.000
_cell.angle_alpha   90.00
_cell.angle_beta   90.00
_cell.angle_gamma   90.00
#
_symmetry.space_group_name_H-M   'P 1'
#
loop_
_entity.id
_entity.type
_entity.pdbx_description
1 polymer ?
#
loop_
_entity_poly.entity_id
_entity_poly.type
_entity_poly.pdbx_seq_one_letter_code
_entity_poly.pdbx_strand_id
1 'polypeptide(L)'
;MESYSYTAPNSVAEAVSLLSDNASVGRQTQILAGGTDVLVQMRGGGHTPRAILDIKALVETNRLEVGAEGIYIGSAVPSAVINENQQLQVALPGLLEAADLI
;
A
#
# COMPACT_ATOMS: atom_id res chain seq x y z
N MET A 1 5.39 -24.47 6.67
CA MET A 1 5.22 -23.04 6.31
C MET A 1 6.58 -22.40 6.23
N GLU A 2 6.90 -21.81 5.10
CA GLU A 2 8.17 -21.12 4.96
C GLU A 2 8.18 -19.83 5.79
N SER A 3 9.30 -19.57 6.43
CA SER A 3 9.46 -18.32 7.17
C SER A 3 9.73 -17.16 6.22
N TYR A 4 9.25 -16.00 6.57
CA TYR A 4 9.50 -14.76 5.84
C TYR A 4 9.88 -13.66 6.83
N SER A 5 10.57 -12.63 6.33
CA SER A 5 10.86 -11.44 7.11
C SER A 5 9.76 -10.39 6.94
N TYR A 6 9.56 -9.60 7.97
CA TYR A 6 8.60 -8.50 7.95
C TYR A 6 9.33 -7.24 8.40
N THR A 7 9.19 -6.17 7.63
CA THR A 7 9.79 -4.87 7.96
C THR A 7 8.81 -3.75 7.65
N ALA A 8 8.68 -2.83 8.59
CA ALA A 8 7.91 -1.61 8.41
C ALA A 8 8.88 -0.43 8.43
N PRO A 9 9.30 0.06 7.25
CA PRO A 9 10.27 1.16 7.17
C PRO A 9 9.69 2.46 7.71
N ASN A 10 10.57 3.36 8.17
CA ASN A 10 10.18 4.65 8.73
C ASN A 10 10.19 5.77 7.69
N SER A 11 10.74 5.51 6.50
CA SER A 11 10.82 6.50 5.43
C SER A 11 10.79 5.83 4.07
N VAL A 12 10.45 6.60 3.04
CA VAL A 12 10.50 6.13 1.65
C VAL A 12 11.92 5.74 1.27
N ALA A 13 12.91 6.51 1.69
CA ALA A 13 14.32 6.20 1.40
C ALA A 13 14.72 4.84 1.97
N GLU A 14 14.33 4.53 3.19
CA GLU A 14 14.56 3.22 3.81
C GLU A 14 13.84 2.11 3.04
N ALA A 15 12.59 2.33 2.63
CA ALA A 15 11.82 1.36 1.86
C ALA A 15 12.49 1.04 0.52
N VAL A 16 12.96 2.05 -0.19
CA VAL A 16 13.66 1.89 -1.47
C VAL A 16 14.96 1.13 -1.27
N SER A 17 15.72 1.44 -0.22
CA SER A 17 16.97 0.76 0.11
C SER A 17 16.73 -0.73 0.39
N LEU A 18 15.70 -1.07 1.16
CA LEU A 18 15.35 -2.46 1.46
C LEU A 18 14.93 -3.23 0.21
N LEU A 19 14.14 -2.60 -0.68
CA LEU A 19 13.77 -3.21 -1.96
C LEU A 19 14.99 -3.50 -2.82
N SER A 20 15.90 -2.54 -2.92
CA SER A 20 17.13 -2.68 -3.69
C SER A 20 18.03 -3.77 -3.13
N ASP A 21 18.22 -3.81 -1.81
CA ASP A 21 19.05 -4.81 -1.15
C ASP A 21 18.49 -6.22 -1.35
N ASN A 22 17.19 -6.39 -1.20
CA ASN A 22 16.54 -7.69 -1.42
C ASN A 22 16.67 -8.13 -2.88
N ALA A 23 16.48 -7.23 -3.83
CA ALA A 23 16.62 -7.52 -5.25
C ALA A 23 18.05 -7.96 -5.59
N SER A 24 19.05 -7.34 -4.97
CA SER A 24 20.46 -7.64 -5.25
C SER A 24 20.86 -9.05 -4.85
N VAL A 25 20.17 -9.65 -3.87
CA VAL A 25 20.42 -11.03 -3.44
C VAL A 25 19.36 -12.01 -3.91
N GLY A 26 18.50 -11.58 -4.84
CA GLY A 26 17.45 -12.43 -5.39
C GLY A 26 16.31 -12.73 -4.42
N ARG A 27 16.19 -11.97 -3.34
CA ARG A 27 15.10 -12.15 -2.37
C ARG A 27 13.84 -11.46 -2.87
N GLN A 28 12.78 -12.21 -2.98
CA GLN A 28 11.49 -11.69 -3.42
C GLN A 28 10.82 -10.90 -2.29
N THR A 29 10.37 -9.68 -2.60
CA THR A 29 9.73 -8.80 -1.64
C THR A 29 8.30 -8.52 -2.08
N GLN A 30 7.36 -8.65 -1.14
CA GLN A 30 5.96 -8.28 -1.33
C GLN A 30 5.68 -7.00 -0.56
N ILE A 31 5.15 -6.00 -1.25
CA ILE A 31 4.74 -4.75 -0.62
C ILE A 31 3.35 -4.93 -0.02
N LEU A 32 3.21 -4.53 1.24
CA LEU A 32 1.95 -4.60 1.98
C LEU A 32 1.46 -3.18 2.24
N ALA A 33 0.33 -2.81 1.66
CA ALA A 33 -0.32 -1.52 1.91
C ALA A 33 -1.62 -1.69 2.71
N GLY A 34 -2.64 -2.30 2.14
CA GLY A 34 -3.89 -2.60 2.84
C GLY A 34 -3.86 -3.93 3.60
N GLY A 35 -3.17 -4.91 3.06
CA GLY A 35 -2.91 -6.18 3.72
C GLY A 35 -3.82 -7.33 3.33
N THR A 36 -5.05 -7.06 2.96
CA THR A 36 -6.06 -8.10 2.75
C THR A 36 -5.69 -9.05 1.62
N ASP A 37 -5.36 -8.51 0.45
CA ASP A 37 -5.05 -9.33 -0.73
C ASP A 37 -3.78 -10.16 -0.52
N VAL A 38 -2.76 -9.58 0.08
CA VAL A 38 -1.50 -10.29 0.35
C VAL A 38 -1.75 -11.46 1.29
N LEU A 39 -2.53 -11.25 2.35
CA LEU A 39 -2.84 -12.29 3.32
C LEU A 39 -3.66 -13.42 2.68
N VAL A 40 -4.62 -13.08 1.82
CA VAL A 40 -5.42 -14.07 1.10
C VAL A 40 -4.54 -14.89 0.17
N GLN A 41 -3.64 -14.26 -0.57
CA GLN A 41 -2.71 -14.96 -1.46
C GLN A 41 -1.79 -15.91 -0.70
N MET A 42 -1.29 -15.51 0.45
CA MET A 42 -0.44 -16.34 1.29
C MET A 42 -1.21 -17.55 1.83
N ARG A 43 -2.44 -17.35 2.28
CA ARG A 43 -3.29 -18.43 2.80
C ARG A 43 -3.71 -19.41 1.71
N GLY A 44 -3.86 -18.93 0.47
CA GLY A 44 -4.26 -19.77 -0.65
C GLY A 44 -3.19 -20.73 -1.12
N GLY A 45 -2.01 -20.72 -0.50
CA GLY A 45 -0.92 -21.63 -0.85
C GLY A 45 -0.29 -21.34 -2.20
N GLY A 46 -0.56 -20.15 -2.79
CA GLY A 46 0.00 -19.77 -4.06
C GLY A 46 1.45 -19.37 -3.87
N HIS A 47 1.69 -18.11 -3.70
CA HIS A 47 3.02 -17.56 -3.69
C HIS A 47 3.35 -16.97 -2.32
N THR A 48 4.36 -17.52 -1.66
CA THR A 48 4.82 -16.98 -0.38
C THR A 48 6.09 -16.16 -0.59
N PRO A 49 6.05 -14.84 -0.37
CA PRO A 49 7.25 -14.01 -0.51
C PRO A 49 8.24 -14.30 0.60
N ARG A 50 9.52 -14.06 0.34
CA ARG A 50 10.58 -14.20 1.35
C ARG A 50 10.65 -13.00 2.28
N ALA A 51 10.19 -11.85 1.83
CA ALA A 51 10.18 -10.63 2.60
C ALA A 51 8.88 -9.87 2.39
N ILE A 52 8.33 -9.31 3.45
CA ILE A 52 7.17 -8.43 3.40
C ILE A 52 7.63 -7.05 3.84
N LEU A 53 7.35 -6.05 3.01
CA LEU A 53 7.66 -4.66 3.26
C LEU A 53 6.34 -3.91 3.49
N ASP A 54 6.08 -3.54 4.73
CA ASP A 54 4.84 -2.87 5.13
C ASP A 54 5.01 -1.36 5.02
N ILE A 55 4.27 -0.74 4.11
CA ILE A 55 4.34 0.70 3.87
C ILE A 55 3.16 1.47 4.44
N LYS A 56 2.34 0.84 5.28
CA LYS A 56 1.13 1.48 5.81
C LYS A 56 1.40 2.66 6.73
N ALA A 57 2.56 2.70 7.37
CA ALA A 57 2.88 3.74 8.36
C ALA A 57 3.62 4.95 7.78
N LEU A 58 3.96 4.94 6.51
CA LEU A 58 4.69 6.04 5.88
C LEU A 58 3.79 7.26 5.69
N VAL A 59 4.34 8.44 5.91
CA VAL A 59 3.61 9.70 5.71
C VAL A 59 3.14 9.81 4.26
N GLU A 60 4.03 9.52 3.32
CA GLU A 60 3.75 9.65 1.89
C GLU A 60 2.65 8.70 1.40
N THR A 61 2.59 7.47 1.95
CA THR A 61 1.59 6.50 1.53
C THR A 61 0.22 6.73 2.17
N ASN A 62 0.16 7.54 3.22
CA ASN A 62 -1.10 7.89 3.89
C ASN A 62 -1.61 9.28 3.54
N ARG A 63 -0.88 9.99 2.70
CA ARG A 63 -1.21 11.36 2.33
C ARG A 63 -2.41 11.40 1.40
N LEU A 64 -3.37 12.28 1.70
CA LEU A 64 -4.53 12.54 0.86
C LEU A 64 -4.67 14.05 0.72
N GLU A 65 -4.48 14.57 -0.49
CA GLU A 65 -4.59 15.99 -0.77
C GLU A 65 -5.43 16.23 -2.00
N VAL A 66 -6.37 17.15 -1.90
CA VAL A 66 -7.20 17.60 -3.02
C VAL A 66 -7.06 19.10 -3.12
N GLY A 67 -6.51 19.59 -4.23
CA GLY A 67 -6.25 21.01 -4.41
C GLY A 67 -6.40 21.45 -5.85
N ALA A 68 -6.21 22.76 -6.07
CA ALA A 68 -6.35 23.37 -7.40
C ALA A 68 -5.32 22.83 -8.40
N GLU A 69 -4.16 22.39 -7.92
CA GLU A 69 -3.08 21.90 -8.78
C GLU A 69 -3.19 20.40 -9.07
N GLY A 70 -4.04 19.67 -8.35
CA GLY A 70 -4.22 18.25 -8.55
C GLY A 70 -4.67 17.52 -7.31
N ILE A 71 -4.72 16.20 -7.47
CA ILE A 71 -5.15 15.28 -6.42
C ILE A 71 -4.02 14.29 -6.16
N TYR A 72 -3.70 14.11 -4.87
CA TYR A 72 -2.73 13.12 -4.43
C TYR A 72 -3.43 12.12 -3.51
N ILE A 73 -3.35 10.84 -3.86
CA ILE A 73 -3.90 9.76 -3.04
C ILE A 73 -2.77 8.76 -2.76
N GLY A 74 -2.34 8.70 -1.52
CA GLY A 74 -1.30 7.75 -1.11
C GLY A 74 -1.77 6.31 -1.19
N SER A 75 -0.86 5.39 -1.51
CA SER A 75 -1.19 3.99 -1.78
C SER A 75 -1.74 3.22 -0.58
N ALA A 76 -1.57 3.73 0.64
CA ALA A 76 -2.08 3.11 1.85
C ALA A 76 -3.29 3.83 2.45
N VAL A 77 -3.86 4.83 1.76
CA VAL A 77 -5.06 5.53 2.23
C VAL A 77 -6.23 4.54 2.20
N PRO A 78 -6.91 4.32 3.35
CA PRO A 78 -8.04 3.38 3.39
C PRO A 78 -9.22 3.86 2.53
N SER A 79 -9.96 2.91 1.96
CA SER A 79 -11.15 3.20 1.16
C SER A 79 -12.18 4.02 1.93
N ALA A 80 -12.33 3.75 3.23
CA ALA A 80 -13.27 4.50 4.07
C ALA A 80 -12.90 5.99 4.14
N VAL A 81 -11.60 6.30 4.22
CA VAL A 81 -11.13 7.69 4.23
C VAL A 81 -11.41 8.38 2.89
N ILE A 82 -11.20 7.66 1.78
CA ILE A 82 -11.52 8.16 0.44
C ILE A 82 -13.02 8.47 0.33
N ASN A 83 -13.87 7.55 0.78
CA ASN A 83 -15.33 7.68 0.68
C ASN A 83 -15.88 8.83 1.52
N GLU A 84 -15.22 9.18 2.60
CA GLU A 84 -15.64 10.27 3.48
C GLU A 84 -15.17 11.65 3.00
N ASN A 85 -14.31 11.72 2.00
CA ASN A 85 -13.74 12.98 1.54
C ASN A 85 -14.69 13.68 0.57
N GLN A 86 -15.30 14.78 1.02
CA GLN A 86 -16.28 15.53 0.25
C GLN A 86 -15.68 16.17 -1.00
N GLN A 87 -14.43 16.60 -0.96
CA GLN A 87 -13.77 17.20 -2.12
C GLN A 87 -13.56 16.16 -3.22
N LEU A 88 -13.23 14.93 -2.85
CA LEU A 88 -13.13 13.82 -3.81
C LEU A 88 -14.47 13.45 -4.42
N GLN A 89 -15.55 13.50 -3.63
CA GLN A 89 -16.90 13.22 -4.13
C GLN A 89 -17.27 14.15 -5.26
N VAL A 90 -16.89 15.42 -5.14
CA VAL A 90 -17.17 16.42 -6.17
C VAL A 90 -16.26 16.24 -7.38
N ALA A 91 -14.96 16.01 -7.14
CA ALA A 91 -13.96 15.94 -8.21
C ALA A 91 -13.99 14.61 -8.95
N LEU A 92 -14.15 13.50 -8.25
CA LEU A 92 -14.04 12.14 -8.79
C LEU A 92 -15.14 11.21 -8.25
N PRO A 93 -16.41 11.45 -8.59
CA PRO A 93 -17.50 10.63 -8.03
C PRO A 93 -17.39 9.15 -8.42
N GLY A 94 -16.91 8.85 -9.62
CA GLY A 94 -16.74 7.46 -10.06
C GLY A 94 -15.72 6.68 -9.23
N LEU A 95 -14.67 7.36 -8.75
CA LEU A 95 -13.67 6.73 -7.87
C LEU A 95 -14.31 6.30 -6.55
N LEU A 96 -15.17 7.16 -5.96
CA LEU A 96 -15.81 6.86 -4.71
C LEU A 96 -16.82 5.71 -4.85
N GLU A 97 -17.54 5.66 -5.96
CA GLU A 97 -18.43 4.53 -6.26
C GLU A 97 -17.64 3.22 -6.31
N ALA A 98 -16.49 3.22 -6.99
CA ALA A 98 -15.64 2.04 -7.08
C ALA A 98 -15.07 1.64 -5.72
N ALA A 99 -14.60 2.61 -4.93
CA ALA A 99 -14.04 2.35 -3.61
C ALA A 99 -15.08 1.81 -2.63
N ASP A 100 -16.34 2.23 -2.77
CA ASP A 100 -17.44 1.77 -1.92
C ASP A 100 -17.79 0.29 -2.14
N LEU A 101 -17.36 -0.27 -3.26
CA LEU A 101 -17.59 -1.69 -3.59
C LEU A 101 -16.54 -2.63 -2.96
N ILE A 102 -15.51 -2.09 -2.37
CA ILE A 102 -14.42 -2.90 -1.81
C ILE A 102 -14.68 -3.27 -0.36
#